data_7a512b50b4dbe87fa23f63ca0f64d3f9
#
_entry.id   7a512b50b4dbe87fa23f63ca0f64d3f9
#
_cell.length_a   1.000
_cell.length_b   1.000
_cell.length_c   1.000
_cell.angle_alpha   90.00
_cell.angle_beta   90.00
_cell.angle_gamma   90.00
#
_symmetry.space_group_name_H-M   'P 1'
#
loop_
_entity.id
_entity.type
_entity.pdbx_description
1 polymer ?
#
loop_
_entity_poly.entity_id
_entity_poly.type
_entity_poly.pdbx_seq_one_letter_code
_entity_poly.pdbx_strand_id
1 'polypeptide(L)'
;MPFHKNFGGTQRLFEFASFPHAAYVEGALCLFSSSVAFMIASSPHAHDWDVSTAEARRIQADLAPLVRADPLERPVQTVAGVDVSIRDDVAQAAIAVLRLDDMTVVEKQVHCVPVPFPYIPGLLSFREMPALLPALERLSTVPDVFMTDGQGLAHPRRFGLGCHLGVWLDHPTLGVAKSRFVGQPAGDLPPEKGSHVALVDGGDVIGAVVRTRTDVKPVYVSIGHRITRDDAIRLTLRCCPRYKIPEPTRAADRLSRS
;
A
#
# COMPACT_ATOMS: atom_id res chain seq x y z
N MET A 1 13.19 -61.63 -1.23
CA MET A 1 12.79 -60.96 0.04
C MET A 1 13.03 -59.49 -0.13
N PRO A 2 12.00 -58.64 -0.25
CA PRO A 2 12.17 -57.18 -0.28
C PRO A 2 11.89 -56.58 1.10
N PHE A 3 12.77 -55.68 1.53
CA PHE A 3 12.63 -54.86 2.74
C PHE A 3 11.65 -53.69 2.51
N HIS A 4 10.54 -53.73 3.22
CA HIS A 4 9.67 -52.55 3.38
C HIS A 4 10.30 -51.61 4.40
N LYS A 5 10.59 -50.36 4.01
CA LYS A 5 10.78 -49.24 4.95
C LYS A 5 9.55 -48.37 4.90
N ASN A 6 8.76 -48.42 5.98
CA ASN A 6 7.72 -47.46 6.32
C ASN A 6 8.38 -46.14 6.73
N PHE A 7 8.07 -45.05 6.01
CA PHE A 7 8.29 -43.69 6.48
C PHE A 7 6.91 -43.12 6.86
N GLY A 8 6.62 -43.14 8.16
CA GLY A 8 5.50 -42.39 8.74
C GLY A 8 5.83 -40.89 8.75
N GLY A 9 5.31 -40.17 7.78
CA GLY A 9 5.31 -38.72 7.76
C GLY A 9 4.04 -38.19 8.42
N THR A 10 4.19 -37.61 9.61
CA THR A 10 3.11 -36.93 10.33
C THR A 10 2.74 -35.64 9.57
N GLN A 11 1.63 -35.66 8.83
CA GLN A 11 0.99 -34.45 8.32
C GLN A 11 0.50 -33.63 9.53
N ARG A 12 1.15 -32.52 9.82
CA ARG A 12 0.55 -31.47 10.64
C ARG A 12 -0.44 -30.69 9.77
N LEU A 13 -1.69 -30.99 9.94
CA LEU A 13 -2.80 -30.16 9.52
C LEU A 13 -2.70 -28.83 10.29
N PHE A 14 -2.43 -27.74 9.58
CA PHE A 14 -2.67 -26.42 10.11
C PHE A 14 -4.18 -26.22 10.12
N GLU A 15 -4.77 -26.35 11.32
CA GLU A 15 -6.13 -25.94 11.56
C GLU A 15 -6.22 -24.41 11.35
N PHE A 16 -6.93 -24.01 10.31
CA PHE A 16 -7.48 -22.67 10.23
C PHE A 16 -8.47 -22.52 11.37
N ALA A 17 -8.15 -21.66 12.33
CA ALA A 17 -9.06 -21.31 13.41
C ALA A 17 -10.35 -20.74 12.81
N SER A 18 -11.43 -21.51 12.89
CA SER A 18 -12.78 -21.09 12.58
C SER A 18 -13.16 -19.97 13.55
N PHE A 19 -13.39 -18.77 13.03
CA PHE A 19 -13.94 -17.67 13.83
C PHE A 19 -15.38 -18.03 14.26
N PRO A 20 -15.74 -17.90 15.54
CA PRO A 20 -17.09 -18.15 15.99
C PRO A 20 -18.04 -17.09 15.43
N HIS A 21 -19.20 -17.56 14.96
CA HIS A 21 -20.33 -16.76 14.51
C HIS A 21 -20.66 -15.64 15.51
N ALA A 22 -20.99 -14.48 14.94
CA ALA A 22 -21.38 -13.26 15.61
C ALA A 22 -22.32 -13.48 16.80
N ALA A 23 -21.85 -13.12 18.00
CA ALA A 23 -22.73 -12.88 19.14
C ALA A 23 -23.31 -11.47 18.97
N TYR A 24 -24.61 -11.39 18.74
CA TYR A 24 -25.38 -10.14 18.77
C TYR A 24 -25.33 -9.56 20.19
N VAL A 25 -24.67 -8.44 20.38
CA VAL A 25 -24.84 -7.56 21.53
C VAL A 25 -25.20 -6.18 20.97
N GLU A 26 -26.49 -5.85 21.05
CA GLU A 26 -27.00 -4.51 20.73
C GLU A 26 -26.33 -3.50 21.66
N GLY A 27 -25.50 -2.63 21.12
CA GLY A 27 -24.77 -1.56 21.82
C GLY A 27 -23.29 -1.45 21.48
N ALA A 28 -22.62 -2.51 21.00
CA ALA A 28 -21.21 -2.50 20.62
C ALA A 28 -20.96 -2.25 19.12
N LEU A 29 -22.01 -2.20 18.31
CA LEU A 29 -21.88 -2.13 16.84
C LEU A 29 -21.33 -0.81 16.31
N CYS A 30 -21.40 0.27 17.10
CA CYS A 30 -20.99 1.61 16.64
C CYS A 30 -19.47 1.88 16.74
N LEU A 31 -18.72 1.11 17.52
CA LEU A 31 -17.28 1.30 17.72
C LEU A 31 -16.41 0.45 16.80
N PHE A 32 -16.94 -0.60 16.17
CA PHE A 32 -16.19 -1.50 15.29
C PHE A 32 -16.24 -1.11 13.82
N SER A 33 -17.19 -0.26 13.38
CA SER A 33 -17.38 0.08 11.97
C SER A 33 -16.30 1.00 11.39
N SER A 34 -15.41 1.54 12.22
CA SER A 34 -14.34 2.47 11.81
C SER A 34 -12.93 1.96 12.09
N SER A 35 -12.72 0.65 12.25
CA SER A 35 -11.38 0.08 12.41
C SER A 35 -10.82 -0.41 11.07
N VAL A 36 -9.49 -0.40 10.92
CA VAL A 36 -8.84 -0.96 9.71
C VAL A 36 -9.12 -2.45 9.59
N ALA A 37 -9.18 -3.17 10.70
CA ALA A 37 -9.56 -4.59 10.72
C ALA A 37 -10.96 -4.84 10.14
N PHE A 38 -11.94 -3.97 10.46
CA PHE A 38 -13.27 -4.06 9.87
C PHE A 38 -13.24 -3.79 8.35
N MET A 39 -12.51 -2.77 7.91
CA MET A 39 -12.36 -2.46 6.47
C MET A 39 -11.77 -3.65 5.70
N ILE A 40 -10.77 -4.33 6.28
CA ILE A 40 -10.16 -5.53 5.67
C ILE A 40 -11.17 -6.68 5.61
N ALA A 41 -11.82 -6.99 6.73
CA ALA A 41 -12.75 -8.12 6.83
C ALA A 41 -14.03 -7.94 5.98
N SER A 42 -14.47 -6.70 5.77
CA SER A 42 -15.66 -6.35 4.99
C SER A 42 -15.38 -5.96 3.55
N SER A 43 -14.14 -6.09 3.08
CA SER A 43 -13.77 -5.70 1.72
C SER A 43 -14.59 -6.48 0.68
N PRO A 44 -15.39 -5.81 -0.17
CA PRO A 44 -16.12 -6.47 -1.25
C PRO A 44 -15.20 -6.92 -2.39
N HIS A 45 -13.93 -6.55 -2.34
CA HIS A 45 -12.92 -6.81 -3.36
C HIS A 45 -11.87 -7.82 -2.88
N ALA A 46 -12.17 -8.53 -1.78
CA ALA A 46 -11.32 -9.59 -1.26
C ALA A 46 -11.16 -10.72 -2.29
N HIS A 47 -9.94 -11.21 -2.43
CA HIS A 47 -9.58 -12.33 -3.32
C HIS A 47 -8.44 -13.13 -2.68
N ASP A 48 -8.17 -14.32 -3.20
CA ASP A 48 -7.04 -15.12 -2.79
C ASP A 48 -5.72 -14.49 -3.23
N TRP A 49 -4.69 -14.70 -2.41
CA TRP A 49 -3.32 -14.27 -2.69
C TRP A 49 -2.45 -15.38 -3.26
N ASP A 50 -2.80 -16.64 -3.03
CA ASP A 50 -2.15 -17.80 -3.65
C ASP A 50 -2.74 -18.05 -5.04
N VAL A 51 -2.25 -17.27 -6.00
CA VAL A 51 -2.75 -17.24 -7.37
C VAL A 51 -1.62 -17.31 -8.38
N SER A 52 -1.93 -17.78 -9.59
CA SER A 52 -0.98 -17.74 -10.70
C SER A 52 -0.72 -16.30 -11.16
N THR A 53 0.41 -16.09 -11.88
CA THR A 53 0.72 -14.77 -12.47
C THR A 53 -0.32 -14.30 -13.49
N ALA A 54 -0.96 -15.22 -14.19
CA ALA A 54 -2.04 -14.91 -15.12
C ALA A 54 -3.28 -14.41 -14.38
N GLU A 55 -3.65 -15.08 -13.30
CA GLU A 55 -4.76 -14.72 -12.43
C GLU A 55 -4.49 -13.39 -11.73
N ALA A 56 -3.29 -13.17 -11.19
CA ALA A 56 -2.90 -11.90 -10.58
C ALA A 56 -3.05 -10.72 -11.55
N ARG A 57 -2.70 -10.90 -12.83
CA ARG A 57 -2.91 -9.87 -13.87
C ARG A 57 -4.39 -9.65 -14.17
N ARG A 58 -5.20 -10.70 -14.16
CA ARG A 58 -6.65 -10.62 -14.36
C ARG A 58 -7.29 -9.85 -13.21
N ILE A 59 -6.95 -10.18 -11.96
CA ILE A 59 -7.42 -9.46 -10.77
C ILE A 59 -7.08 -7.96 -10.88
N GLN A 60 -5.85 -7.61 -11.26
CA GLN A 60 -5.49 -6.20 -11.46
C GLN A 60 -6.33 -5.52 -12.53
N ALA A 61 -6.60 -6.19 -13.64
CA ALA A 61 -7.44 -5.65 -14.72
C ALA A 61 -8.90 -5.46 -14.30
N ASP A 62 -9.44 -6.40 -13.52
CA ASP A 62 -10.81 -6.35 -13.01
C ASP A 62 -11.00 -5.25 -11.95
N LEU A 63 -9.96 -5.01 -11.10
CA LEU A 63 -10.02 -4.02 -10.03
C LEU A 63 -9.60 -2.60 -10.47
N ALA A 64 -8.83 -2.45 -11.54
CA ALA A 64 -8.35 -1.14 -12.00
C ALA A 64 -9.48 -0.12 -12.27
N PRO A 65 -10.64 -0.50 -12.88
CA PRO A 65 -11.75 0.42 -13.07
C PRO A 65 -12.41 0.94 -11.78
N LEU A 66 -12.14 0.31 -10.64
CA LEU A 66 -12.69 0.70 -9.35
C LEU A 66 -11.87 1.81 -8.67
N VAL A 67 -10.72 2.17 -9.23
CA VAL A 67 -9.92 3.29 -8.73
C VAL A 67 -10.68 4.60 -8.91
N ARG A 68 -10.84 5.35 -7.81
CA ARG A 68 -11.55 6.64 -7.79
C ARG A 68 -10.59 7.77 -7.45
N ALA A 69 -10.82 8.93 -8.08
CA ALA A 69 -10.07 10.15 -7.89
C ALA A 69 -10.96 11.20 -7.19
N ASP A 70 -11.40 10.91 -5.98
CA ASP A 70 -12.28 11.79 -5.22
C ASP A 70 -11.47 12.84 -4.45
N PRO A 71 -11.98 14.08 -4.24
CA PRO A 71 -11.39 15.01 -3.31
C PRO A 71 -11.44 14.47 -1.88
N LEU A 72 -10.44 14.84 -1.07
CA LEU A 72 -10.45 14.53 0.36
C LEU A 72 -11.60 15.30 1.05
N GLU A 73 -12.48 14.60 1.76
CA GLU A 73 -13.68 15.17 2.38
C GLU A 73 -13.36 16.04 3.60
N ARG A 74 -12.20 15.82 4.22
CA ARG A 74 -11.79 16.53 5.45
C ARG A 74 -10.29 16.82 5.44
N PRO A 75 -9.82 17.79 6.25
CA PRO A 75 -8.40 18.03 6.42
C PRO A 75 -7.67 16.78 6.95
N VAL A 76 -6.56 16.42 6.31
CA VAL A 76 -5.70 15.30 6.72
C VAL A 76 -4.94 15.68 7.99
N GLN A 77 -5.07 14.87 9.03
CA GLN A 77 -4.35 14.99 10.30
C GLN A 77 -3.27 13.92 10.44
N THR A 78 -3.50 12.72 9.89
CA THR A 78 -2.61 11.58 10.01
C THR A 78 -2.34 10.94 8.64
N VAL A 79 -1.09 10.51 8.44
CA VAL A 79 -0.67 9.77 7.24
C VAL A 79 0.09 8.52 7.67
N ALA A 80 -0.33 7.36 7.18
CA ALA A 80 0.40 6.12 7.39
C ALA A 80 1.32 5.84 6.20
N GLY A 81 2.61 5.70 6.45
CA GLY A 81 3.54 5.08 5.51
C GLY A 81 3.49 3.57 5.64
N VAL A 82 3.54 2.86 4.51
CA VAL A 82 3.65 1.40 4.46
C VAL A 82 4.85 1.01 3.62
N ASP A 83 5.56 -0.03 4.07
CA ASP A 83 6.73 -0.59 3.38
C ASP A 83 6.88 -2.08 3.72
N VAL A 84 7.46 -2.85 2.80
CA VAL A 84 7.79 -4.25 3.03
C VAL A 84 9.25 -4.49 2.64
N SER A 85 10.05 -4.95 3.59
CA SER A 85 11.38 -5.47 3.30
C SER A 85 11.34 -6.99 3.19
N ILE A 86 12.19 -7.54 2.33
CA ILE A 86 12.31 -8.98 2.16
C ILE A 86 13.75 -9.38 2.42
N ARG A 87 13.93 -10.34 3.34
CA ARG A 87 15.21 -10.89 3.70
C ARG A 87 15.03 -12.38 4.06
N ASP A 88 15.90 -13.24 3.55
CA ASP A 88 15.92 -14.68 3.86
C ASP A 88 14.54 -15.34 3.72
N ASP A 89 13.85 -15.05 2.60
CA ASP A 89 12.49 -15.52 2.27
C ASP A 89 11.40 -15.13 3.30
N VAL A 90 11.67 -14.11 4.13
CA VAL A 90 10.71 -13.50 5.03
C VAL A 90 10.37 -12.09 4.54
N ALA A 91 9.08 -11.81 4.38
CA ALA A 91 8.54 -10.49 4.14
C ALA A 91 8.18 -9.84 5.48
N GLN A 92 8.85 -8.74 5.82
CA GLN A 92 8.56 -7.93 7.01
C GLN A 92 7.83 -6.67 6.57
N ALA A 93 6.53 -6.65 6.81
CA ALA A 93 5.68 -5.49 6.60
C ALA A 93 5.81 -4.53 7.79
N ALA A 94 5.86 -3.23 7.50
CA ALA A 94 5.91 -2.18 8.50
C ALA A 94 4.96 -1.05 8.15
N ILE A 95 4.28 -0.53 9.17
CA ILE A 95 3.38 0.61 9.08
C ILE A 95 3.80 1.62 10.12
N ALA A 96 3.94 2.87 9.70
CA ALA A 96 4.19 3.99 10.61
C ALA A 96 3.12 5.06 10.36
N VAL A 97 2.29 5.33 11.36
CA VAL A 97 1.30 6.40 11.34
C VAL A 97 1.94 7.66 11.93
N LEU A 98 1.93 8.75 11.16
CA LEU A 98 2.49 10.03 11.55
C LEU A 98 1.40 11.10 11.64
N ARG A 99 1.51 11.96 12.63
CA ARG A 99 0.79 13.22 12.66
C ARG A 99 1.37 14.15 11.59
N LEU A 100 0.50 14.74 10.76
CA LEU A 100 0.93 15.51 9.60
C LEU A 100 1.55 16.87 9.96
N ASP A 101 1.24 17.45 11.12
CA ASP A 101 1.70 18.79 11.48
C ASP A 101 3.18 18.82 11.87
N ASP A 102 3.66 17.81 12.59
CA ASP A 102 5.01 17.75 13.14
C ASP A 102 5.80 16.51 12.70
N MET A 103 5.19 15.63 11.90
CA MET A 103 5.74 14.34 11.48
C MET A 103 6.10 13.41 12.65
N THR A 104 5.48 13.59 13.81
CA THR A 104 5.63 12.68 14.95
C THR A 104 4.97 11.35 14.67
N VAL A 105 5.67 10.25 14.88
CA VAL A 105 5.12 8.90 14.78
C VAL A 105 4.21 8.65 15.99
N VAL A 106 2.94 8.37 15.73
CA VAL A 106 1.92 8.13 16.76
C VAL A 106 1.60 6.65 16.93
N GLU A 107 1.80 5.83 15.90
CA GLU A 107 1.58 4.39 15.97
C GLU A 107 2.55 3.66 15.02
N LYS A 108 2.95 2.44 15.39
CA LYS A 108 3.80 1.56 14.57
C LYS A 108 3.27 0.13 14.64
N GLN A 109 3.26 -0.55 13.50
CA GLN A 109 2.97 -1.98 13.43
C GLN A 109 4.00 -2.69 12.56
N VAL A 110 4.36 -3.90 12.95
CA VAL A 110 5.24 -4.79 12.16
C VAL A 110 4.64 -6.18 12.13
N HIS A 111 4.72 -6.82 10.98
CA HIS A 111 4.31 -8.21 10.82
C HIS A 111 5.23 -8.93 9.83
N CYS A 112 5.57 -10.18 10.15
CA CYS A 112 6.43 -11.02 9.32
C CYS A 112 5.67 -12.23 8.82
N VAL A 113 5.83 -12.54 7.53
CA VAL A 113 5.30 -13.75 6.91
C VAL A 113 6.37 -14.36 6.00
N PRO A 114 6.34 -15.66 5.69
CA PRO A 114 7.09 -16.21 4.57
C PRO A 114 6.71 -15.46 3.28
N VAL A 115 7.64 -15.26 2.35
CA VAL A 115 7.37 -14.57 1.07
C VAL A 115 6.31 -15.34 0.28
N PRO A 116 5.12 -14.75 0.03
CA PRO A 116 4.00 -15.50 -0.53
C PRO A 116 4.04 -15.59 -2.06
N PHE A 117 4.78 -14.67 -2.71
CA PHE A 117 4.74 -14.54 -4.17
C PHE A 117 6.11 -14.14 -4.73
N PRO A 118 6.54 -14.66 -5.89
CA PRO A 118 7.83 -14.31 -6.49
C PRO A 118 7.88 -12.83 -6.90
N TYR A 119 9.09 -12.27 -7.00
CA TYR A 119 9.25 -10.91 -7.53
C TYR A 119 8.99 -10.93 -9.04
N ILE A 120 7.90 -10.31 -9.46
CA ILE A 120 7.52 -10.14 -10.86
C ILE A 120 7.19 -8.66 -11.08
N PRO A 121 7.89 -7.96 -12.00
CA PRO A 121 7.58 -6.57 -12.30
C PRO A 121 6.09 -6.36 -12.65
N GLY A 122 5.47 -5.42 -11.96
CA GLY A 122 4.04 -5.14 -12.08
C GLY A 122 3.10 -6.05 -11.28
N LEU A 123 3.62 -6.95 -10.45
CA LEU A 123 2.82 -7.76 -9.51
C LEU A 123 3.28 -7.59 -8.05
N LEU A 124 3.89 -6.44 -7.74
CA LEU A 124 4.43 -6.16 -6.41
C LEU A 124 3.37 -6.28 -5.30
N SER A 125 2.13 -5.86 -5.56
CA SER A 125 1.06 -5.94 -4.57
C SER A 125 0.75 -7.37 -4.13
N PHE A 126 0.85 -8.37 -5.01
CA PHE A 126 0.67 -9.78 -4.65
C PHE A 126 1.79 -10.34 -3.76
N ARG A 127 2.95 -9.71 -3.81
CA ARG A 127 4.09 -10.06 -2.96
C ARG A 127 4.04 -9.38 -1.60
N GLU A 128 3.48 -8.16 -1.51
CA GLU A 128 3.55 -7.32 -0.31
C GLU A 128 2.23 -7.27 0.48
N MET A 129 1.08 -7.25 -0.17
CA MET A 129 -0.21 -7.15 0.51
C MET A 129 -0.47 -8.27 1.52
N PRO A 130 -0.10 -9.55 1.27
CA PRO A 130 -0.29 -10.61 2.26
C PRO A 130 0.46 -10.39 3.57
N ALA A 131 1.57 -9.64 3.56
CA ALA A 131 2.27 -9.24 4.77
C ALA A 131 1.69 -7.94 5.36
N LEU A 132 1.22 -7.01 4.51
CA LEU A 132 0.67 -5.73 4.94
C LEU A 132 -0.68 -5.88 5.64
N LEU A 133 -1.59 -6.70 5.12
CA LEU A 133 -2.94 -6.83 5.66
C LEU A 133 -2.97 -7.20 7.15
N PRO A 134 -2.23 -8.23 7.63
CA PRO A 134 -2.19 -8.57 9.06
C PRO A 134 -1.52 -7.50 9.93
N ALA A 135 -0.61 -6.68 9.37
CA ALA A 135 -0.04 -5.55 10.09
C ALA A 135 -1.06 -4.39 10.20
N LEU A 136 -1.84 -4.15 9.14
CA LEU A 136 -2.90 -3.14 9.10
C LEU A 136 -4.03 -3.46 10.07
N GLU A 137 -4.42 -4.73 10.22
CA GLU A 137 -5.46 -5.17 11.17
C GLU A 137 -5.16 -4.79 12.62
N ARG A 138 -3.87 -4.63 12.96
CA ARG A 138 -3.41 -4.28 14.31
C ARG A 138 -3.42 -2.78 14.60
N LEU A 139 -3.73 -1.94 13.61
CA LEU A 139 -3.82 -0.51 13.83
C LEU A 139 -5.01 -0.19 14.74
N SER A 140 -4.72 0.56 15.79
CA SER A 140 -5.74 1.08 16.72
C SER A 140 -6.45 2.32 16.15
N THR A 141 -5.80 3.02 15.22
CA THR A 141 -6.30 4.25 14.59
C THR A 141 -6.38 4.07 13.08
N VAL A 142 -7.49 4.48 12.46
CA VAL A 142 -7.59 4.59 11.00
C VAL A 142 -6.88 5.89 10.58
N PRO A 143 -5.75 5.82 9.86
CA PRO A 143 -5.11 7.04 9.35
C PRO A 143 -5.98 7.68 8.26
N ASP A 144 -5.89 9.01 8.09
CA ASP A 144 -6.69 9.69 7.05
C ASP A 144 -6.26 9.30 5.64
N VAL A 145 -4.97 8.99 5.43
CA VAL A 145 -4.43 8.59 4.12
C VAL A 145 -3.31 7.56 4.31
N PHE A 146 -3.27 6.53 3.47
CA PHE A 146 -2.12 5.64 3.33
C PHE A 146 -1.20 6.10 2.19
N MET A 147 0.10 6.07 2.43
CA MET A 147 1.16 6.39 1.48
C MET A 147 2.07 5.18 1.29
N THR A 148 2.11 4.62 0.08
CA THR A 148 2.96 3.47 -0.25
C THR A 148 4.29 3.90 -0.85
N ASP A 149 5.39 3.19 -0.54
CA ASP A 149 6.66 3.29 -1.28
C ASP A 149 6.55 2.48 -2.57
N GLY A 150 5.83 3.02 -3.55
CA GLY A 150 5.55 2.34 -4.81
C GLY A 150 4.58 3.11 -5.70
N GLN A 151 4.11 2.45 -6.73
CA GLN A 151 3.19 3.05 -7.69
C GLN A 151 1.72 2.85 -7.26
N GLY A 152 0.90 3.87 -7.55
CA GLY A 152 -0.54 3.74 -7.65
C GLY A 152 -0.97 3.57 -9.11
N LEU A 153 -1.66 4.56 -9.66
CA LEU A 153 -2.15 4.58 -11.06
C LEU A 153 -1.01 4.58 -12.09
N ALA A 154 0.21 5.05 -11.73
CA ALA A 154 1.39 5.09 -12.60
C ALA A 154 1.99 3.68 -12.82
N HIS A 155 1.18 2.77 -13.32
CA HIS A 155 1.45 1.33 -13.46
C HIS A 155 1.01 0.83 -14.85
N PRO A 156 1.65 -0.21 -15.44
CA PRO A 156 1.28 -0.71 -16.78
C PRO A 156 -0.21 -1.10 -16.91
N ARG A 157 -0.82 -1.62 -15.85
CA ARG A 157 -2.24 -1.96 -15.76
C ARG A 157 -3.06 -0.95 -14.96
N ARG A 158 -2.52 0.26 -14.74
CA ARG A 158 -3.17 1.30 -13.94
C ARG A 158 -3.55 0.85 -12.52
N PHE A 159 -2.87 -0.17 -12.00
CA PHE A 159 -3.19 -0.80 -10.72
C PHE A 159 -1.92 -1.27 -10.00
N GLY A 160 -1.20 -0.35 -9.38
CA GLY A 160 -0.04 -0.64 -8.53
C GLY A 160 -0.42 -0.90 -7.08
N LEU A 161 0.57 -1.01 -6.20
CA LEU A 161 0.38 -1.28 -4.76
C LEU A 161 -0.56 -0.27 -4.09
N GLY A 162 -0.39 1.04 -4.37
CA GLY A 162 -1.28 2.07 -3.80
C GLY A 162 -2.73 1.92 -4.23
N CYS A 163 -2.99 1.54 -5.50
CA CYS A 163 -4.35 1.26 -5.96
C CYS A 163 -4.92 0.01 -5.30
N HIS A 164 -4.14 -1.06 -5.23
CA HIS A 164 -4.59 -2.32 -4.66
C HIS A 164 -4.97 -2.16 -3.17
N LEU A 165 -4.10 -1.52 -2.39
CA LEU A 165 -4.39 -1.21 -0.98
C LEU A 165 -5.64 -0.31 -0.84
N GLY A 166 -5.74 0.73 -1.66
CA GLY A 166 -6.84 1.67 -1.58
C GLY A 166 -8.20 1.09 -1.96
N VAL A 167 -8.26 0.30 -3.04
CA VAL A 167 -9.48 -0.40 -3.45
C VAL A 167 -9.86 -1.47 -2.43
N TRP A 168 -8.88 -2.20 -1.88
CA TRP A 168 -9.13 -3.20 -0.83
C TRP A 168 -9.78 -2.60 0.41
N LEU A 169 -9.29 -1.44 0.85
CA LEU A 169 -9.78 -0.77 2.06
C LEU A 169 -10.95 0.21 1.79
N ASP A 170 -11.27 0.51 0.53
CA ASP A 170 -12.11 1.65 0.09
C ASP A 170 -11.69 2.97 0.79
N HIS A 171 -10.37 3.25 0.84
CA HIS A 171 -9.80 4.32 1.65
C HIS A 171 -8.79 5.18 0.87
N PRO A 172 -8.61 6.48 1.23
CA PRO A 172 -7.65 7.35 0.56
C PRO A 172 -6.23 6.79 0.60
N THR A 173 -5.65 6.58 -0.59
CA THR A 173 -4.28 6.08 -0.75
C THR A 173 -3.56 6.78 -1.89
N LEU A 174 -2.23 6.90 -1.77
CA LEU A 174 -1.37 7.34 -2.86
C LEU A 174 -0.08 6.53 -2.89
N GLY A 175 0.54 6.51 -4.07
CA GLY A 175 1.87 5.94 -4.25
C GLY A 175 2.92 7.02 -4.49
N VAL A 176 4.07 6.90 -3.84
CA VAL A 176 5.25 7.76 -4.04
C VAL A 176 6.45 6.89 -4.35
N ALA A 177 6.77 6.77 -5.63
CA ALA A 177 7.86 5.93 -6.10
C ALA A 177 9.17 6.71 -6.28
N LYS A 178 10.29 6.05 -5.99
CA LYS A 178 11.66 6.59 -6.14
C LYS A 178 12.12 6.67 -7.60
N SER A 179 11.50 5.86 -8.47
CA SER A 179 11.80 5.75 -9.90
C SER A 179 10.53 5.64 -10.74
N ARG A 180 10.64 6.06 -12.00
CA ARG A 180 9.57 5.92 -12.99
C ARG A 180 9.43 4.45 -13.39
N PHE A 181 8.19 3.99 -13.48
CA PHE A 181 7.85 2.66 -13.97
C PHE A 181 7.30 2.71 -15.39
N VAL A 182 6.31 3.58 -15.63
CA VAL A 182 5.72 3.84 -16.96
C VAL A 182 5.51 5.33 -17.18
N GLY A 183 5.16 5.72 -18.39
CA GLY A 183 4.85 7.09 -18.76
C GLY A 183 6.08 7.97 -18.99
N GLN A 184 5.84 9.21 -19.41
CA GLN A 184 6.85 10.25 -19.63
C GLN A 184 6.40 11.56 -18.97
N PRO A 185 7.35 12.38 -18.46
CA PRO A 185 7.03 13.74 -18.03
C PRO A 185 6.47 14.55 -19.20
N ALA A 186 5.42 15.32 -18.98
CA ALA A 186 4.79 16.17 -19.99
C ALA A 186 5.61 17.42 -20.35
N GLY A 187 6.76 17.61 -19.75
CA GLY A 187 7.67 18.73 -19.99
C GLY A 187 8.86 18.73 -19.04
N ASP A 188 9.65 19.79 -19.09
CA ASP A 188 10.80 19.97 -18.21
C ASP A 188 10.36 20.27 -16.78
N LEU A 189 10.98 19.59 -15.83
CA LEU A 189 10.72 19.81 -14.42
C LEU A 189 11.70 20.83 -13.85
N PRO A 190 11.24 22.01 -13.40
CA PRO A 190 12.10 23.00 -12.76
C PRO A 190 12.83 22.45 -11.52
N PRO A 191 14.01 23.02 -11.16
CA PRO A 191 14.84 22.52 -10.06
C PRO A 191 14.28 22.80 -8.66
N GLU A 192 13.38 23.77 -8.51
CA GLU A 192 12.87 24.25 -7.22
C GLU A 192 11.93 23.23 -6.56
N LYS A 193 12.03 23.10 -5.24
CA LYS A 193 11.07 22.34 -4.43
C LYS A 193 9.64 22.84 -4.67
N GLY A 194 8.70 21.91 -4.88
CA GLY A 194 7.29 22.20 -5.18
C GLY A 194 6.95 22.12 -6.66
N SER A 195 7.97 22.26 -7.55
CA SER A 195 7.77 22.10 -8.98
C SER A 195 7.28 20.69 -9.30
N HIS A 196 6.35 20.61 -10.24
CA HIS A 196 5.85 19.32 -10.73
C HIS A 196 5.35 19.43 -12.17
N VAL A 197 5.38 18.32 -12.88
CA VAL A 197 4.82 18.16 -14.22
C VAL A 197 3.99 16.89 -14.28
N ALA A 198 3.02 16.84 -15.16
CA ALA A 198 2.22 15.63 -15.34
C ALA A 198 3.10 14.46 -15.82
N LEU A 199 2.80 13.26 -15.33
CA LEU A 199 3.31 12.01 -15.88
C LEU A 199 2.25 11.43 -16.79
N VAL A 200 2.56 11.29 -18.08
CA VAL A 200 1.61 10.91 -19.14
C VAL A 200 2.01 9.57 -19.77
N ASP A 201 1.03 8.71 -20.02
CA ASP A 201 1.21 7.42 -20.69
C ASP A 201 0.01 7.11 -21.58
N GLY A 202 0.24 6.90 -22.88
CA GLY A 202 -0.83 6.65 -23.85
C GLY A 202 -1.85 7.80 -24.00
N GLY A 203 -1.48 9.02 -23.65
CA GLY A 203 -2.38 10.19 -23.66
C GLY A 203 -3.05 10.46 -22.31
N ASP A 204 -3.03 9.51 -21.37
CA ASP A 204 -3.62 9.64 -20.04
C ASP A 204 -2.64 10.25 -19.05
N VAL A 205 -3.11 11.13 -18.16
CA VAL A 205 -2.34 11.59 -17.01
C VAL A 205 -2.46 10.56 -15.90
N ILE A 206 -1.35 9.84 -15.66
CA ILE A 206 -1.30 8.72 -14.69
C ILE A 206 -0.65 9.12 -13.35
N GLY A 207 -0.18 10.33 -13.21
CA GLY A 207 0.47 10.84 -12.01
C GLY A 207 1.18 12.16 -12.25
N ALA A 208 2.18 12.42 -11.42
CA ALA A 208 3.06 13.60 -11.53
C ALA A 208 4.51 13.24 -11.20
N VAL A 209 5.43 13.95 -11.82
CA VAL A 209 6.84 14.00 -11.45
C VAL A 209 7.03 15.21 -10.54
N VAL A 210 7.43 15.01 -9.30
CA VAL A 210 7.39 16.04 -8.27
C VAL A 210 8.78 16.28 -7.68
N ARG A 211 9.21 17.55 -7.66
CA ARG A 211 10.45 17.99 -7.01
C ARG A 211 10.19 18.25 -5.52
N THR A 212 10.45 17.26 -4.68
CA THR A 212 10.24 17.37 -3.23
C THR A 212 11.39 18.08 -2.50
N ARG A 213 12.53 18.29 -3.19
CA ARG A 213 13.70 19.02 -2.70
C ARG A 213 14.43 19.67 -3.88
N THR A 214 14.83 20.93 -3.71
CA THR A 214 15.58 21.69 -4.72
C THR A 214 16.86 20.96 -5.14
N ASP A 215 17.12 20.91 -6.45
CA ASP A 215 18.29 20.28 -7.08
C ASP A 215 18.47 18.79 -6.82
N VAL A 216 17.43 18.09 -6.32
CA VAL A 216 17.48 16.66 -6.07
C VAL A 216 16.57 15.92 -7.05
N LYS A 217 16.94 14.72 -7.49
CA LYS A 217 16.12 13.86 -8.37
C LYS A 217 14.67 13.79 -7.84
N PRO A 218 13.64 13.94 -8.70
CA PRO A 218 12.25 13.96 -8.29
C PRO A 218 11.76 12.60 -7.76
N VAL A 219 10.54 12.59 -7.26
CA VAL A 219 9.73 11.40 -7.01
C VAL A 219 8.58 11.33 -8.00
N TYR A 220 7.94 10.16 -8.10
CA TYR A 220 6.81 9.90 -8.97
C TYR A 220 5.59 9.65 -8.09
N VAL A 221 4.64 10.58 -8.15
CA VAL A 221 3.44 10.56 -7.31
C VAL A 221 2.26 10.15 -8.18
N SER A 222 1.50 9.17 -7.73
CA SER A 222 0.26 8.77 -8.39
C SER A 222 -0.82 8.46 -7.37
N ILE A 223 -2.08 8.66 -7.76
CA ILE A 223 -3.20 8.29 -6.90
C ILE A 223 -3.23 6.78 -6.70
N GLY A 224 -3.64 6.35 -5.53
CA GLY A 224 -4.01 4.98 -5.24
C GLY A 224 -5.52 4.83 -5.35
N HIS A 225 -6.27 5.47 -4.44
CA HIS A 225 -7.73 5.45 -4.41
C HIS A 225 -8.26 6.62 -3.59
N ARG A 226 -9.46 7.15 -3.91
CA ARG A 226 -10.18 8.20 -3.15
C ARG A 226 -9.33 9.42 -2.78
N ILE A 227 -8.48 9.84 -3.69
CA ILE A 227 -7.66 11.05 -3.55
C ILE A 227 -7.46 11.66 -4.94
N THR A 228 -7.51 13.00 -5.06
CA THR A 228 -7.17 13.66 -6.31
C THR A 228 -5.65 13.70 -6.52
N ARG A 229 -5.21 13.88 -7.77
CA ARG A 229 -3.79 14.07 -8.08
C ARG A 229 -3.20 15.27 -7.34
N ASP A 230 -3.95 16.36 -7.27
CA ASP A 230 -3.48 17.61 -6.65
C ASP A 230 -3.37 17.46 -5.13
N ASP A 231 -4.30 16.72 -4.49
CA ASP A 231 -4.19 16.36 -3.07
C ASP A 231 -2.97 15.47 -2.81
N ALA A 232 -2.75 14.47 -3.67
CA ALA A 232 -1.59 13.58 -3.56
C ALA A 232 -0.26 14.33 -3.68
N ILE A 233 -0.15 15.30 -4.60
CA ILE A 233 1.02 16.16 -4.75
C ILE A 233 1.21 17.03 -3.50
N ARG A 234 0.16 17.75 -3.05
CA ARG A 234 0.22 18.62 -1.86
C ARG A 234 0.63 17.83 -0.63
N LEU A 235 0.01 16.67 -0.41
CA LEU A 235 0.31 15.81 0.73
C LEU A 235 1.75 15.27 0.69
N THR A 236 2.20 14.83 -0.48
CA THR A 236 3.60 14.39 -0.68
C THR A 236 4.59 15.50 -0.32
N LEU A 237 4.36 16.73 -0.79
CA LEU A 237 5.24 17.87 -0.50
C LEU A 237 5.24 18.23 0.99
N ARG A 238 4.08 18.17 1.65
CA ARG A 238 3.95 18.41 3.09
C ARG A 238 4.69 17.35 3.91
N CYS A 239 4.65 16.10 3.47
CA CYS A 239 5.39 14.99 4.09
C CYS A 239 6.90 15.00 3.80
N CYS A 240 7.41 15.94 3.00
CA CYS A 240 8.84 16.09 2.67
C CYS A 240 9.44 17.38 3.26
N PRO A 241 9.47 17.59 4.60
CA PRO A 241 10.04 18.78 5.18
C PRO A 241 11.56 18.90 4.96
N ARG A 242 12.30 17.80 5.01
CA ARG A 242 13.78 17.76 4.96
C ARG A 242 14.33 16.88 3.85
N TYR A 243 13.70 15.75 3.59
CA TYR A 243 14.23 14.70 2.70
C TYR A 243 13.46 14.63 1.40
N LYS A 244 14.08 13.99 0.40
CA LYS A 244 13.44 13.73 -0.90
C LYS A 244 12.22 12.80 -0.77
N ILE A 245 12.37 11.76 0.05
CA ILE A 245 11.32 10.75 0.29
C ILE A 245 10.46 11.21 1.47
N PRO A 246 9.13 11.08 1.40
CA PRO A 246 8.21 11.46 2.47
C PRO A 246 8.54 10.77 3.80
N GLU A 247 8.38 11.49 4.91
CA GLU A 247 8.66 10.94 6.24
C GLU A 247 7.83 9.70 6.59
N PRO A 248 6.52 9.57 6.20
CA PRO A 248 5.77 8.35 6.47
C PRO A 248 6.42 7.12 5.85
N THR A 249 6.73 7.15 4.55
CA THR A 249 7.37 6.00 3.86
C THR A 249 8.79 5.76 4.38
N ARG A 250 9.55 6.80 4.74
CA ARG A 250 10.87 6.67 5.38
C ARG A 250 10.80 6.03 6.77
N ALA A 251 9.77 6.36 7.55
CA ALA A 251 9.57 5.75 8.86
C ALA A 251 9.24 4.27 8.72
N ALA A 252 8.36 3.91 7.77
CA ALA A 252 8.04 2.53 7.46
C ALA A 252 9.26 1.74 6.92
N ASP A 253 10.03 2.30 5.98
CA ASP A 253 11.26 1.68 5.43
C ASP A 253 12.30 1.39 6.53
N ARG A 254 12.51 2.31 7.47
CA ARG A 254 13.40 2.04 8.62
C ARG A 254 12.88 0.92 9.51
N LEU A 255 11.57 0.91 9.74
CA LEU A 255 10.91 -0.07 10.60
C LEU A 255 10.87 -1.47 9.96
N SER A 256 10.70 -1.56 8.63
CA SER A 256 10.69 -2.83 7.90
C SER A 256 12.06 -3.52 7.87
N ARG A 257 13.13 -2.79 8.18
CA ARG A 257 14.53 -3.30 8.17
C ARG A 257 15.12 -3.50 9.56
N SER A 258 14.36 -3.17 10.62
CA SER A 258 14.82 -3.27 12.02
C SER A 258 14.78 -4.71 12.56
#